data_347a8a97d43d399e1051dd8d96d572b9
#
_entry.id   347a8a97d43d399e1051dd8d96d572b9
#
_cell.length_a   1.000
_cell.length_b   1.000
_cell.length_c   1.000
_cell.angle_alpha   90.00
_cell.angle_beta   90.00
_cell.angle_gamma   90.00
#
_symmetry.space_group_name_H-M   'P 1'
#
loop_
_entity.id
_entity.type
_entity.pdbx_description
1 polymer ?
#
loop_
_entity_poly.entity_id
_entity_poly.type
_entity_poly.pdbx_seq_one_letter_code
_entity_poly.pdbx_strand_id
1 'polypeptide(L)'
;RKHNIRAVMKFQFRQYDTFIHPNHFENSDNKHIPRFLSTQLSRKEWQLLFDEVRSEGMLSMCTPFDNESVPVISEMDFDIIKVASCSAKDWPLLEEIAKASKPVIASTGGLTLEDIDNLVSFFSHRGILHALMHCVSIYPIPAKDFNLNHIDTLKDRYKNCTIGWSTHENQDEIAPIQIALAKGAEMFERHVGYETKEIKLNLYSSTPKQLDKWFEAFRFAEVL
;
A
#
# COMPACT_ATOMS: atom_id res chain seq x y z
N ARG A 1 12.64 -1.90 -15.52
CA ARG A 1 13.30 -2.45 -16.73
C ARG A 1 14.55 -3.27 -16.37
N LYS A 2 15.47 -2.76 -15.53
CA LYS A 2 16.73 -3.45 -15.14
C LYS A 2 16.49 -4.86 -14.58
N HIS A 3 15.50 -5.03 -13.72
CA HIS A 3 15.23 -6.29 -13.02
C HIS A 3 14.11 -7.13 -13.67
N ASN A 4 13.54 -6.70 -14.79
CA ASN A 4 12.40 -7.35 -15.45
C ASN A 4 11.23 -7.65 -14.47
N ILE A 5 10.89 -6.67 -13.66
CA ILE A 5 9.80 -6.73 -12.67
C ILE A 5 8.62 -5.89 -13.19
N ARG A 6 7.41 -6.41 -13.05
CA ARG A 6 6.20 -5.62 -13.25
C ARG A 6 5.98 -4.74 -12.03
N ALA A 7 5.98 -3.44 -12.25
CA ALA A 7 5.87 -2.46 -11.18
C ALA A 7 4.51 -1.75 -11.19
N VAL A 8 4.06 -1.43 -9.98
CA VAL A 8 2.88 -0.60 -9.74
C VAL A 8 3.33 0.57 -8.86
N MET A 9 3.09 1.80 -9.30
CA MET A 9 3.31 2.97 -8.45
C MET A 9 2.05 3.26 -7.65
N LYS A 10 2.19 3.33 -6.33
CA LYS A 10 1.07 3.60 -5.43
C LYS A 10 1.13 4.99 -4.84
N PHE A 11 0.02 5.72 -4.99
CA PHE A 11 -0.24 7.01 -4.36
C PHE A 11 -1.19 6.87 -3.16
N GLN A 12 -1.36 7.97 -2.42
CA GLN A 12 -2.27 8.05 -1.27
C GLN A 12 -3.05 9.35 -1.36
N PHE A 13 -4.37 9.26 -1.39
CA PHE A 13 -5.25 10.42 -1.47
C PHE A 13 -5.98 10.68 -0.16
N ARG A 14 -6.09 11.96 0.17
CA ARG A 14 -6.91 12.52 1.25
C ARG A 14 -7.49 13.83 0.78
N GLN A 15 -8.77 14.02 1.03
CA GLN A 15 -9.42 15.32 0.85
C GLN A 15 -9.31 16.06 2.19
N TYR A 16 -8.32 16.92 2.32
CA TYR A 16 -7.93 17.48 3.62
C TYR A 16 -9.05 18.24 4.32
N ASP A 17 -9.92 18.93 3.56
CA ASP A 17 -11.04 19.71 4.10
C ASP A 17 -12.08 18.86 4.83
N THR A 18 -12.20 17.58 4.47
CA THR A 18 -13.11 16.62 5.10
C THR A 18 -12.38 15.60 5.98
N PHE A 19 -11.11 15.32 5.67
CA PHE A 19 -10.30 14.36 6.40
C PHE A 19 -9.74 14.91 7.72
N ILE A 20 -9.40 16.21 7.76
CA ILE A 20 -8.88 16.87 8.96
C ILE A 20 -9.99 17.70 9.61
N HIS A 21 -10.30 17.41 10.88
CA HIS A 21 -11.28 18.19 11.60
C HIS A 21 -10.82 19.66 11.71
N PRO A 22 -11.69 20.66 11.48
CA PRO A 22 -11.33 22.08 11.43
C PRO A 22 -10.50 22.57 12.60
N ASN A 23 -10.77 22.11 13.82
CA ASN A 23 -10.04 22.51 15.03
C ASN A 23 -8.56 22.07 15.04
N HIS A 24 -8.13 21.23 14.11
CA HIS A 24 -6.77 20.69 14.04
C HIS A 24 -5.93 21.23 12.89
N PHE A 25 -6.46 22.10 12.04
CA PHE A 25 -5.70 22.68 10.94
C PHE A 25 -4.55 23.56 11.41
N GLU A 26 -4.79 24.43 12.39
CA GLU A 26 -3.81 25.40 12.87
C GLU A 26 -3.00 24.91 14.07
N ASN A 27 -3.66 24.21 15.00
CA ASN A 27 -3.07 23.75 16.25
C ASN A 27 -3.45 22.28 16.51
N SER A 28 -2.57 21.37 16.16
CA SER A 28 -2.79 19.94 16.39
C SER A 28 -1.60 19.29 17.09
N ASP A 29 -1.86 18.55 18.17
CA ASP A 29 -0.90 17.67 18.81
C ASP A 29 -0.59 16.42 17.93
N ASN A 30 -1.35 16.19 16.88
CA ASN A 30 -1.13 15.09 15.94
C ASN A 30 0.00 15.44 14.97
N LYS A 31 1.16 14.83 15.19
CA LYS A 31 2.39 15.02 14.39
C LYS A 31 2.23 14.74 12.89
N HIS A 32 1.18 14.05 12.48
CA HIS A 32 0.95 13.71 11.07
C HIS A 32 0.27 14.83 10.29
N ILE A 33 -0.55 15.67 10.94
CA ILE A 33 -1.30 16.73 10.26
C ILE A 33 -0.40 17.76 9.58
N PRO A 34 0.63 18.33 10.26
CA PRO A 34 1.55 19.25 9.59
C PRO A 34 2.24 18.63 8.37
N ARG A 35 2.59 17.35 8.47
CA ARG A 35 3.19 16.63 7.34
C ARG A 35 2.20 16.46 6.17
N PHE A 36 0.95 16.12 6.44
CA PHE A 36 -0.07 16.02 5.40
C PHE A 36 -0.26 17.35 4.67
N LEU A 37 -0.41 18.43 5.41
CA LEU A 37 -0.61 19.77 4.86
C LEU A 37 0.62 20.25 4.05
N SER A 38 1.84 20.00 4.56
CA SER A 38 3.08 20.42 3.87
C SER A 38 3.40 19.61 2.63
N THR A 39 2.77 18.45 2.43
CA THR A 39 2.97 17.58 1.26
C THR A 39 1.74 17.50 0.36
N GLN A 40 0.79 18.40 0.56
CA GLN A 40 -0.39 18.48 -0.29
C GLN A 40 -0.01 18.90 -1.71
N LEU A 41 -0.56 18.16 -2.67
CA LEU A 41 -0.41 18.46 -4.10
C LEU A 41 -1.76 18.88 -4.67
N SER A 42 -1.73 19.80 -5.63
CA SER A 42 -2.89 20.17 -6.43
C SER A 42 -3.29 19.03 -7.39
N ARG A 43 -4.55 19.07 -7.88
CA ARG A 43 -5.02 18.11 -8.88
C ARG A 43 -4.11 18.04 -10.11
N LYS A 44 -3.58 19.19 -10.55
CA LYS A 44 -2.67 19.27 -11.70
C LYS A 44 -1.34 18.57 -11.42
N GLU A 45 -0.76 18.73 -10.24
CA GLU A 45 0.48 18.05 -9.84
C GLU A 45 0.28 16.54 -9.72
N TRP A 46 -0.85 16.10 -9.14
CA TRP A 46 -1.22 14.68 -9.13
C TRP A 46 -1.35 14.11 -10.54
N GLN A 47 -1.96 14.87 -11.48
CA GLN A 47 -2.08 14.44 -12.87
C GLN A 47 -0.71 14.26 -13.52
N LEU A 48 0.22 15.20 -13.32
CA LEU A 48 1.58 15.08 -13.85
C LEU A 48 2.29 13.82 -13.35
N LEU A 49 2.18 13.51 -12.05
CA LEU A 49 2.77 12.28 -11.49
C LEU A 49 2.12 11.02 -12.05
N PHE A 50 0.80 11.03 -12.21
CA PHE A 50 0.05 9.92 -12.80
C PHE A 50 0.45 9.67 -14.25
N ASP A 51 0.54 10.74 -15.07
CA ASP A 51 0.93 10.67 -16.48
C ASP A 51 2.37 10.13 -16.61
N GLU A 52 3.29 10.53 -15.73
CA GLU A 52 4.65 10.00 -15.70
C GLU A 52 4.68 8.49 -15.41
N VAL A 53 3.90 8.03 -14.42
CA VAL A 53 3.78 6.60 -14.11
C VAL A 53 3.31 5.80 -15.33
N ARG A 54 2.31 6.32 -16.04
CA ARG A 54 1.77 5.71 -17.25
C ARG A 54 2.79 5.71 -18.40
N SER A 55 3.53 6.80 -18.59
CA SER A 55 4.55 6.92 -19.63
C SER A 55 5.70 5.94 -19.45
N GLU A 56 6.02 5.58 -18.19
CA GLU A 56 7.00 4.57 -17.85
C GLU A 56 6.48 3.11 -18.00
N GLY A 57 5.22 2.94 -18.40
CA GLY A 57 4.59 1.63 -18.60
C GLY A 57 4.30 0.88 -17.29
N MET A 58 4.21 1.61 -16.17
CA MET A 58 3.80 1.04 -14.89
C MET A 58 2.29 1.10 -14.73
N LEU A 59 1.74 0.18 -13.95
CA LEU A 59 0.38 0.30 -13.44
C LEU A 59 0.31 1.34 -12.32
N SER A 60 -0.84 1.95 -12.20
CA SER A 60 -1.14 2.96 -11.19
C SER A 60 -2.05 2.40 -10.11
N MET A 61 -1.75 2.69 -8.85
CA MET A 61 -2.56 2.31 -7.71
C MET A 61 -2.74 3.50 -6.78
N CYS A 62 -3.88 3.62 -6.14
CA CYS A 62 -4.08 4.66 -5.12
C CYS A 62 -4.80 4.12 -3.89
N THR A 63 -4.38 4.61 -2.72
CA THR A 63 -5.05 4.38 -1.44
C THR A 63 -5.93 5.58 -1.12
N PRO A 64 -7.27 5.48 -1.13
CA PRO A 64 -8.14 6.48 -0.52
C PRO A 64 -8.11 6.32 1.00
N PHE A 65 -8.09 7.44 1.73
CA PHE A 65 -8.23 7.46 3.18
C PHE A 65 -9.55 8.09 3.65
N ASP A 66 -10.39 8.49 2.70
CA ASP A 66 -11.73 9.04 2.90
C ASP A 66 -12.62 8.74 1.68
N ASN A 67 -13.92 8.88 1.87
CA ASN A 67 -14.92 8.58 0.84
C ASN A 67 -14.78 9.49 -0.38
N GLU A 68 -14.47 10.76 -0.18
CA GLU A 68 -14.35 11.79 -1.21
C GLU A 68 -13.13 11.54 -2.13
N SER A 69 -12.13 10.80 -1.66
CA SER A 69 -10.98 10.40 -2.48
C SER A 69 -11.31 9.33 -3.52
N VAL A 70 -12.34 8.51 -3.31
CA VAL A 70 -12.67 7.39 -4.23
C VAL A 70 -13.14 7.87 -5.60
N PRO A 71 -14.08 8.85 -5.71
CA PRO A 71 -14.45 9.44 -7.00
C PRO A 71 -13.22 10.02 -7.75
N VAL A 72 -12.34 10.72 -7.04
CA VAL A 72 -11.13 11.30 -7.62
C VAL A 72 -10.21 10.23 -8.24
N ILE A 73 -10.05 9.10 -7.56
CA ILE A 73 -9.28 7.95 -8.05
C ILE A 73 -9.92 7.37 -9.32
N SER A 74 -11.25 7.28 -9.34
CA SER A 74 -12.01 6.78 -10.49
C SER A 74 -11.91 7.71 -11.69
N GLU A 75 -12.07 9.03 -11.48
CA GLU A 75 -11.92 10.05 -12.51
C GLU A 75 -10.53 10.11 -13.13
N MET A 76 -9.47 9.89 -12.34
CA MET A 76 -8.09 9.82 -12.81
C MET A 76 -7.77 8.48 -13.49
N ASP A 77 -8.69 7.54 -13.46
CA ASP A 77 -8.56 6.21 -14.05
C ASP A 77 -7.37 5.38 -13.52
N PHE A 78 -7.16 5.38 -12.21
CA PHE A 78 -6.22 4.45 -11.58
C PHE A 78 -6.61 3.00 -11.84
N ASP A 79 -5.62 2.13 -12.07
CA ASP A 79 -5.85 0.72 -12.41
C ASP A 79 -6.33 -0.10 -11.22
N ILE A 80 -5.86 0.22 -9.99
CA ILE A 80 -6.06 -0.57 -8.78
C ILE A 80 -6.36 0.36 -7.60
N ILE A 81 -7.28 -0.04 -6.74
CA ILE A 81 -7.52 0.63 -5.44
C ILE A 81 -6.84 -0.18 -4.32
N LYS A 82 -6.10 0.52 -3.46
CA LYS A 82 -5.48 -0.08 -2.27
C LYS A 82 -6.29 0.25 -1.02
N VAL A 83 -6.61 -0.77 -0.25
CA VAL A 83 -7.16 -0.60 1.10
C VAL A 83 -6.02 -0.71 2.10
N ALA A 84 -5.74 0.38 2.84
CA ALA A 84 -4.78 0.36 3.93
C ALA A 84 -5.29 -0.47 5.10
N SER A 85 -4.40 -1.05 5.91
CA SER A 85 -4.79 -1.84 7.08
C SER A 85 -5.71 -1.07 8.03
N CYS A 86 -5.44 0.21 8.26
CA CYS A 86 -6.27 1.06 9.13
C CYS A 86 -7.67 1.33 8.58
N SER A 87 -7.87 1.20 7.27
CA SER A 87 -9.16 1.41 6.59
C SER A 87 -9.92 0.11 6.31
N ALA A 88 -9.36 -1.04 6.63
CA ALA A 88 -9.95 -2.34 6.28
C ALA A 88 -11.24 -2.69 7.06
N LYS A 89 -11.60 -1.89 8.08
CA LYS A 89 -12.86 -1.97 8.84
C LYS A 89 -13.72 -0.71 8.69
N ASP A 90 -13.34 0.20 7.82
CA ASP A 90 -14.13 1.38 7.48
C ASP A 90 -15.16 1.01 6.41
N TRP A 91 -16.29 0.45 6.87
CA TRP A 91 -17.35 -0.04 5.97
C TRP A 91 -17.92 1.04 5.04
N PRO A 92 -18.15 2.30 5.48
CA PRO A 92 -18.54 3.37 4.57
C PRO A 92 -17.54 3.58 3.42
N LEU A 93 -16.24 3.59 3.72
CA LEU A 93 -15.20 3.71 2.70
C LEU A 93 -15.14 2.47 1.79
N LEU A 94 -15.28 1.27 2.35
CA LEU A 94 -15.29 0.03 1.56
C LEU A 94 -16.47 -0.02 0.60
N GLU A 95 -17.65 0.49 0.99
CA GLU A 95 -18.82 0.59 0.10
C GLU A 95 -18.55 1.57 -1.06
N GLU A 96 -17.90 2.72 -0.82
CA GLU A 96 -17.52 3.63 -1.89
C GLU A 96 -16.48 2.98 -2.83
N ILE A 97 -15.47 2.28 -2.29
CA ILE A 97 -14.49 1.53 -3.08
C ILE A 97 -15.18 0.48 -3.94
N ALA A 98 -16.17 -0.23 -3.41
CA ALA A 98 -16.91 -1.25 -4.15
C ALA A 98 -17.68 -0.67 -5.35
N LYS A 99 -18.25 0.53 -5.22
CA LYS A 99 -18.93 1.23 -6.32
C LYS A 99 -18.00 1.53 -7.50
N ALA A 100 -16.71 1.77 -7.23
CA ALA A 100 -15.73 2.05 -8.28
C ALA A 100 -15.46 0.82 -9.19
N SER A 101 -15.85 -0.39 -8.78
CA SER A 101 -15.74 -1.64 -9.54
C SER A 101 -14.33 -1.92 -10.09
N LYS A 102 -13.28 -1.42 -9.42
CA LYS A 102 -11.87 -1.64 -9.78
C LYS A 102 -11.29 -2.81 -8.99
N PRO A 103 -10.22 -3.44 -9.47
CA PRO A 103 -9.45 -4.41 -8.66
C PRO A 103 -8.98 -3.79 -7.34
N VAL A 104 -9.01 -4.58 -6.27
CA VAL A 104 -8.66 -4.12 -4.92
C VAL A 104 -7.50 -4.95 -4.36
N ILE A 105 -6.54 -4.28 -3.73
CA ILE A 105 -5.52 -4.93 -2.90
C ILE A 105 -5.70 -4.44 -1.47
N ALA A 106 -5.87 -5.34 -0.50
CA ALA A 106 -6.09 -4.99 0.89
C ALA A 106 -4.98 -5.49 1.80
N SER A 107 -4.45 -4.61 2.66
CA SER A 107 -3.50 -4.98 3.71
C SER A 107 -4.20 -5.41 4.98
N THR A 108 -3.62 -6.42 5.67
CA THR A 108 -4.25 -7.11 6.81
C THR A 108 -3.63 -6.77 8.17
N GLY A 109 -2.80 -5.74 8.25
CA GLY A 109 -2.10 -5.37 9.48
C GLY A 109 -3.06 -5.01 10.63
N GLY A 110 -2.92 -5.70 11.77
CA GLY A 110 -3.77 -5.49 12.93
C GLY A 110 -5.19 -6.06 12.83
N LEU A 111 -5.51 -6.80 11.76
CA LEU A 111 -6.79 -7.48 11.61
C LEU A 111 -6.76 -8.87 12.25
N THR A 112 -7.90 -9.29 12.79
CA THR A 112 -8.16 -10.69 13.15
C THR A 112 -8.48 -11.50 11.89
N LEU A 113 -8.41 -12.83 11.97
CA LEU A 113 -8.86 -13.68 10.86
C LEU A 113 -10.34 -13.47 10.52
N GLU A 114 -11.18 -13.19 11.51
CA GLU A 114 -12.59 -12.85 11.31
C GLU A 114 -12.76 -11.53 10.52
N ASP A 115 -11.97 -10.50 10.86
CA ASP A 115 -11.98 -9.24 10.10
C ASP A 115 -11.60 -9.49 8.63
N ILE A 116 -10.59 -10.35 8.39
CA ILE A 116 -10.15 -10.70 7.04
C ILE A 116 -11.21 -11.52 6.30
N ASP A 117 -11.88 -12.47 6.97
CA ASP A 117 -12.99 -13.24 6.41
C ASP A 117 -14.12 -12.32 5.94
N ASN A 118 -14.49 -11.35 6.79
CA ASN A 118 -15.51 -10.36 6.47
C ASN A 118 -15.12 -9.52 5.26
N LEU A 119 -13.87 -9.07 5.19
CA LEU A 119 -13.34 -8.27 4.07
C LEU A 119 -13.34 -9.07 2.75
N VAL A 120 -12.86 -10.30 2.78
CA VAL A 120 -12.85 -11.20 1.61
C VAL A 120 -14.27 -11.49 1.14
N SER A 121 -15.19 -11.84 2.08
CA SER A 121 -16.60 -12.06 1.76
C SER A 121 -17.25 -10.83 1.13
N PHE A 122 -16.95 -9.64 1.67
CA PHE A 122 -17.49 -8.38 1.18
C PHE A 122 -17.16 -8.13 -0.30
N PHE A 123 -15.90 -8.29 -0.70
CA PHE A 123 -15.48 -8.13 -2.09
C PHE A 123 -15.91 -9.29 -2.97
N SER A 124 -15.83 -10.52 -2.49
CA SER A 124 -16.24 -11.71 -3.25
C SER A 124 -17.72 -11.68 -3.64
N HIS A 125 -18.62 -11.37 -2.69
CA HIS A 125 -20.07 -11.29 -2.96
C HIS A 125 -20.45 -10.16 -3.94
N ARG A 126 -19.58 -9.16 -4.11
CA ARG A 126 -19.76 -8.09 -5.09
C ARG A 126 -19.05 -8.35 -6.42
N GLY A 127 -18.43 -9.52 -6.57
CA GLY A 127 -17.69 -9.88 -7.79
C GLY A 127 -16.45 -9.02 -8.05
N ILE A 128 -15.90 -8.37 -7.01
CA ILE A 128 -14.72 -7.51 -7.11
C ILE A 128 -13.48 -8.37 -7.02
N LEU A 129 -12.63 -8.28 -8.06
CA LEU A 129 -11.31 -8.91 -8.04
C LEU A 129 -10.48 -8.31 -6.90
N HIS A 130 -9.98 -9.15 -6.00
CA HIS A 130 -9.22 -8.68 -4.85
C HIS A 130 -8.06 -9.59 -4.49
N ALA A 131 -7.08 -8.99 -3.79
CA ALA A 131 -5.91 -9.66 -3.27
C ALA A 131 -5.63 -9.18 -1.85
N LEU A 132 -4.92 -9.99 -1.07
CA LEU A 132 -4.55 -9.68 0.31
C LEU A 132 -3.05 -9.50 0.44
N MET A 133 -2.62 -8.58 1.29
CA MET A 133 -1.22 -8.43 1.65
C MET A 133 -1.04 -8.64 3.16
N HIS A 134 -0.27 -9.67 3.53
CA HIS A 134 0.22 -9.75 4.89
C HIS A 134 0.97 -8.46 5.23
N CYS A 135 0.64 -7.87 6.35
CA CYS A 135 1.21 -6.61 6.81
C CYS A 135 1.26 -6.61 8.34
N VAL A 136 2.28 -5.99 8.88
CA VAL A 136 2.37 -5.70 10.33
C VAL A 136 2.47 -4.20 10.51
N SER A 137 1.56 -3.62 11.29
CA SER A 137 1.42 -2.15 11.49
C SER A 137 2.38 -1.63 12.56
N ILE A 138 3.69 -1.92 12.42
CA ILE A 138 4.78 -1.40 13.25
C ILE A 138 5.80 -0.75 12.31
N TYR A 139 6.31 0.45 12.66
CA TYR A 139 7.07 1.33 11.78
C TYR A 139 8.33 1.92 12.44
N PRO A 140 9.57 1.49 12.15
CA PRO A 140 9.91 0.28 11.40
C PRO A 140 9.56 -0.99 12.18
N ILE A 141 9.32 -2.09 11.48
CA ILE A 141 9.05 -3.38 12.10
C ILE A 141 10.35 -4.07 12.53
N PRO A 142 10.49 -4.52 13.78
CA PRO A 142 11.63 -5.33 14.19
C PRO A 142 11.51 -6.77 13.66
N ALA A 143 12.66 -7.42 13.39
CA ALA A 143 12.70 -8.73 12.76
C ALA A 143 11.87 -9.81 13.44
N LYS A 144 11.79 -9.80 14.78
CA LYS A 144 11.00 -10.76 15.57
C LYS A 144 9.50 -10.69 15.34
N ASP A 145 9.00 -9.57 14.79
CA ASP A 145 7.57 -9.27 14.65
C ASP A 145 7.08 -9.42 13.20
N PHE A 146 7.91 -9.81 12.23
CA PHE A 146 7.52 -9.97 10.82
C PHE A 146 6.40 -10.98 10.60
N ASN A 147 6.33 -12.02 11.43
CA ASN A 147 5.29 -13.06 11.34
C ASN A 147 5.08 -13.62 9.93
N LEU A 148 6.16 -13.81 9.15
CA LEU A 148 6.07 -14.22 7.74
C LEU A 148 5.36 -15.56 7.54
N ASN A 149 5.28 -16.41 8.57
CA ASN A 149 4.46 -17.64 8.54
C ASN A 149 2.96 -17.35 8.35
N HIS A 150 2.51 -16.12 8.62
CA HIS A 150 1.13 -15.74 8.37
C HIS A 150 0.78 -15.71 6.86
N ILE A 151 1.79 -15.59 5.99
CA ILE A 151 1.61 -15.75 4.53
C ILE A 151 1.07 -17.15 4.23
N ASP A 152 1.63 -18.21 4.84
CA ASP A 152 1.16 -19.58 4.68
C ASP A 152 -0.29 -19.71 5.15
N THR A 153 -0.61 -19.15 6.32
CA THR A 153 -1.96 -19.14 6.89
C THR A 153 -2.98 -18.48 5.95
N LEU A 154 -2.63 -17.32 5.38
CA LEU A 154 -3.52 -16.62 4.44
C LEU A 154 -3.70 -17.40 3.14
N LYS A 155 -2.63 -18.00 2.60
CA LYS A 155 -2.70 -18.84 1.39
C LYS A 155 -3.55 -20.08 1.60
N ASP A 156 -3.42 -20.71 2.76
CA ASP A 156 -4.21 -21.90 3.10
C ASP A 156 -5.68 -21.58 3.28
N ARG A 157 -6.00 -20.45 3.87
CA ARG A 157 -7.38 -20.03 4.13
C ARG A 157 -8.09 -19.46 2.89
N TYR A 158 -7.39 -18.69 2.06
CA TYR A 158 -7.96 -17.95 0.93
C TYR A 158 -7.40 -18.42 -0.41
N LYS A 159 -7.71 -19.68 -0.78
CA LYS A 159 -7.16 -20.37 -1.97
C LYS A 159 -7.40 -19.64 -3.29
N ASN A 160 -8.41 -18.77 -3.37
CA ASN A 160 -8.77 -18.02 -4.57
C ASN A 160 -8.26 -16.56 -4.53
N CYS A 161 -7.48 -16.21 -3.52
CA CYS A 161 -6.88 -14.89 -3.37
C CYS A 161 -5.38 -14.94 -3.65
N THR A 162 -4.88 -14.01 -4.43
CA THR A 162 -3.43 -13.74 -4.48
C THR A 162 -2.97 -13.15 -3.14
N ILE A 163 -1.93 -13.74 -2.57
CA ILE A 163 -1.37 -13.28 -1.30
C ILE A 163 -0.03 -12.61 -1.54
N GLY A 164 0.12 -11.42 -1.00
CA GLY A 164 1.35 -10.63 -1.05
C GLY A 164 1.85 -10.25 0.34
N TRP A 165 2.91 -9.46 0.35
CA TRP A 165 3.52 -8.93 1.56
C TRP A 165 3.78 -7.42 1.44
N SER A 166 3.21 -6.64 2.37
CA SER A 166 3.41 -5.20 2.50
C SER A 166 4.31 -4.93 3.70
N THR A 167 5.44 -4.29 3.46
CA THR A 167 6.54 -4.29 4.40
C THR A 167 6.94 -2.90 4.92
N HIS A 168 7.41 -2.88 6.17
CA HIS A 168 7.86 -1.67 6.87
C HIS A 168 9.18 -1.90 7.63
N GLU A 169 10.00 -2.88 7.23
CA GLU A 169 11.32 -3.09 7.81
C GLU A 169 12.26 -1.92 7.52
N ASN A 170 13.39 -1.91 8.22
CA ASN A 170 14.45 -0.97 7.93
C ASN A 170 14.83 -1.02 6.43
N GLN A 171 15.09 0.15 5.88
CA GLN A 171 15.33 0.34 4.44
C GLN A 171 16.49 -0.48 3.84
N ASP A 172 17.44 -0.94 4.65
CA ASP A 172 18.56 -1.78 4.22
C ASP A 172 18.33 -3.28 4.39
N GLU A 173 17.22 -3.69 5.00
CA GLU A 173 16.87 -5.10 5.19
C GLU A 173 16.43 -5.73 3.86
N ILE A 174 17.06 -6.85 3.50
CA ILE A 174 16.77 -7.59 2.26
C ILE A 174 16.33 -9.04 2.50
N ALA A 175 16.68 -9.64 3.64
CA ALA A 175 16.31 -11.02 3.95
C ALA A 175 14.78 -11.27 3.98
N PRO A 176 13.94 -10.33 4.50
CA PRO A 176 12.51 -10.56 4.61
C PRO A 176 11.83 -10.78 3.26
N ILE A 177 12.21 -10.07 2.18
CA ILE A 177 11.60 -10.29 0.86
C ILE A 177 11.90 -11.69 0.32
N GLN A 178 13.11 -12.20 0.56
CA GLN A 178 13.52 -13.54 0.13
C GLN A 178 12.69 -14.62 0.85
N ILE A 179 12.49 -14.45 2.16
CA ILE A 179 11.68 -15.37 2.97
C ILE A 179 10.21 -15.28 2.55
N ALA A 180 9.66 -14.08 2.36
CA ALA A 180 8.29 -13.90 1.93
C ALA A 180 8.03 -14.54 0.55
N LEU A 181 8.98 -14.41 -0.38
CA LEU A 181 8.92 -15.10 -1.68
C LEU A 181 8.94 -16.62 -1.51
N ALA A 182 9.84 -17.16 -0.70
CA ALA A 182 9.94 -18.59 -0.43
C ALA A 182 8.66 -19.16 0.23
N LYS A 183 7.92 -18.34 0.97
CA LYS A 183 6.58 -18.67 1.49
C LYS A 183 5.46 -18.49 0.45
N GLY A 184 5.82 -18.11 -0.77
CA GLY A 184 4.92 -17.99 -1.90
C GLY A 184 4.08 -16.72 -1.89
N ALA A 185 4.59 -15.61 -1.33
CA ALA A 185 4.03 -14.30 -1.63
C ALA A 185 4.27 -13.96 -3.10
N GLU A 186 3.25 -13.42 -3.77
CA GLU A 186 3.25 -13.14 -5.21
C GLU A 186 3.30 -11.64 -5.51
N MET A 187 3.02 -10.80 -4.52
CA MET A 187 3.05 -9.34 -4.60
C MET A 187 3.82 -8.77 -3.41
N PHE A 188 4.54 -7.67 -3.67
CA PHE A 188 5.38 -7.04 -2.66
C PHE A 188 5.17 -5.53 -2.69
N GLU A 189 4.98 -4.91 -1.53
CA GLU A 189 4.81 -3.47 -1.40
C GLU A 189 5.87 -2.91 -0.47
N ARG A 190 6.53 -1.81 -0.92
CA ARG A 190 7.53 -1.10 -0.13
C ARG A 190 7.41 0.40 -0.32
N HIS A 191 7.58 1.15 0.76
CA HIS A 191 7.68 2.60 0.69
C HIS A 191 8.95 3.03 -0.01
N VAL A 192 8.84 4.02 -0.91
CA VAL A 192 9.97 4.59 -1.65
C VAL A 192 9.92 6.11 -1.60
N GLY A 193 11.07 6.74 -1.73
CA GLY A 193 11.14 8.19 -1.80
C GLY A 193 12.55 8.71 -2.00
N TYR A 194 12.64 10.04 -2.07
CA TYR A 194 13.89 10.77 -2.10
C TYR A 194 14.03 11.64 -0.85
N GLU A 195 15.24 11.73 -0.32
CA GLU A 195 15.55 12.77 0.66
C GLU A 195 15.84 14.10 -0.03
N THR A 196 15.32 15.16 0.55
CA THR A 196 15.69 16.54 0.22
C THR A 196 16.36 17.20 1.44
N LYS A 197 16.75 18.47 1.30
CA LYS A 197 17.28 19.23 2.44
C LYS A 197 16.21 19.43 3.52
N GLU A 198 14.96 19.61 3.10
CA GLU A 198 13.79 19.89 3.95
C GLU A 198 13.08 18.63 4.42
N ILE A 199 13.07 17.57 3.58
CA ILE A 199 12.28 16.35 3.84
C ILE A 199 13.22 15.16 4.01
N LYS A 200 13.23 14.60 5.21
CA LYS A 200 13.94 13.35 5.51
C LYS A 200 13.03 12.15 5.31
N LEU A 201 13.58 11.07 4.76
CA LEU A 201 12.88 9.80 4.70
C LEU A 201 12.79 9.18 6.09
N ASN A 202 11.71 8.47 6.33
CA ASN A 202 11.61 7.60 7.50
C ASN A 202 12.42 6.31 7.29
N LEU A 203 12.68 5.57 8.38
CA LEU A 203 13.57 4.40 8.39
C LEU A 203 13.07 3.20 7.55
N TYR A 204 11.80 3.19 7.17
CA TYR A 204 11.17 2.12 6.38
C TYR A 204 10.89 2.53 4.92
N SER A 205 11.32 3.72 4.49
CA SER A 205 11.20 4.16 3.09
C SER A 205 12.55 4.06 2.39
N SER A 206 12.60 3.33 1.30
CA SER A 206 13.81 3.10 0.52
C SER A 206 14.07 4.20 -0.50
N THR A 207 15.32 4.60 -0.61
CA THR A 207 15.83 5.35 -1.76
C THR A 207 15.87 4.45 -3.00
N PRO A 208 15.98 5.00 -4.22
CA PRO A 208 16.13 4.18 -5.43
C PRO A 208 17.29 3.18 -5.36
N LYS A 209 18.42 3.55 -4.75
CA LYS A 209 19.56 2.65 -4.57
C LYS A 209 19.25 1.47 -3.63
N GLN A 210 18.51 1.70 -2.56
CA GLN A 210 18.08 0.65 -1.64
C GLN A 210 17.01 -0.23 -2.27
N LEU A 211 16.09 0.36 -3.04
CA LEU A 211 15.10 -0.39 -3.80
C LEU A 211 15.77 -1.30 -4.85
N ASP A 212 16.82 -0.81 -5.51
CA ASP A 212 17.61 -1.62 -6.47
C ASP A 212 18.19 -2.88 -5.81
N LYS A 213 18.79 -2.75 -4.63
CA LYS A 213 19.29 -3.88 -3.84
C LYS A 213 18.16 -4.84 -3.42
N TRP A 214 17.00 -4.29 -3.08
CA TRP A 214 15.84 -5.08 -2.68
C TRP A 214 15.32 -5.92 -3.86
N PHE A 215 15.30 -5.36 -5.07
CA PHE A 215 14.98 -6.09 -6.29
C PHE A 215 16.05 -7.14 -6.65
N GLU A 216 17.33 -6.83 -6.43
CA GLU A 216 18.41 -7.83 -6.60
C GLU A 216 18.23 -9.02 -5.67
N ALA A 217 17.89 -8.77 -4.39
CA ALA A 217 17.61 -9.83 -3.42
C ALA A 217 16.39 -10.68 -3.81
N PHE A 218 15.33 -10.04 -4.32
CA PHE A 218 14.16 -10.74 -4.85
C PHE A 218 14.55 -11.65 -6.03
N ARG A 219 15.23 -11.11 -7.04
CA ARG A 219 15.66 -11.87 -8.23
C ARG A 219 16.62 -13.01 -7.88
N PHE A 220 17.48 -12.81 -6.90
CA PHE A 220 18.35 -13.86 -6.40
C PHE A 220 17.55 -15.01 -5.76
N ALA A 221 16.53 -14.68 -4.96
CA ALA A 221 15.71 -15.70 -4.32
C ALA A 221 14.80 -16.46 -5.30
N GLU A 222 14.43 -15.87 -6.46
CA GLU A 222 13.66 -16.57 -7.50
C GLU A 222 14.40 -17.71 -8.19
N VAL A 223 15.73 -17.72 -8.12
CA VAL A 223 16.55 -18.74 -8.77
C VAL A 223 17.07 -19.82 -7.82
N LEU A 224 16.79 -19.67 -6.51
CA LEU A 224 17.12 -20.67 -5.48
C LEU A 224 16.03 -21.73 -5.35
#